data_2bad5103975abaa7a369cb996ce2f08f
#
_entry.id   2bad5103975abaa7a369cb996ce2f08f
#
_cell.length_a   1.000
_cell.length_b   1.000
_cell.length_c   1.000
_cell.angle_alpha   90.00
_cell.angle_beta   90.00
_cell.angle_gamma   90.00
#
_symmetry.space_group_name_H-M   'P 1'
#
loop_
_entity.id
_entity.type
_entity.pdbx_description
1 polymer ?
#
loop_
_entity_poly.entity_id
_entity_poly.type
_entity_poly.pdbx_seq_one_letter_code
_entity_poly.pdbx_strand_id
1 'polypeptide(L)'
;MVVDAHDPSKKHRPMMTTADLSLRFDPIYEPIARRYLENPEEFADAFARAWFKLTHRDMGPRSRYLGPEVPAEELIWQDPMPAVDHERIDEKDIADLKGKILASGLSVSQLVSTAWASASTFRGSDMRGGANGARIRLAPQKDWEVNQPAQLETVLQTLEGIQKAFNDAQSGGKKVSLADMIVLGGCAGVEQAARNAGHDVTVPYVPGRTDASPEQTDVVSFAVLEPAADGFRNYLKTKSTVSAEELLVDRAQLLTLTAPEMTALVGGMRVLNANFGQSQHGVFTQRPETLTNDFFVNLLDMSTCLLYTSDAADEYNPVLGWGGAG
;
A
#
# COMPACT_ATOMS: atom_id res chain seq x y z
N MET A 1 -2.12 -45.69 -21.26
CA MET A 1 -3.12 -46.37 -20.41
C MET A 1 -2.49 -46.61 -19.04
N VAL A 2 -3.11 -46.10 -17.99
CA VAL A 2 -2.68 -46.24 -16.60
C VAL A 2 -3.48 -47.42 -16.01
N VAL A 3 -2.80 -48.25 -15.21
CA VAL A 3 -3.46 -49.37 -14.52
C VAL A 3 -4.30 -48.80 -13.38
N ASP A 4 -5.50 -49.35 -13.17
CA ASP A 4 -6.37 -49.00 -12.06
C ASP A 4 -5.69 -49.30 -10.72
N ALA A 5 -5.85 -48.40 -9.75
CA ALA A 5 -5.18 -48.53 -8.45
C ALA A 5 -5.67 -49.73 -7.61
N HIS A 6 -6.89 -50.20 -7.87
CA HIS A 6 -7.52 -51.26 -7.09
C HIS A 6 -7.73 -52.58 -7.91
N ASP A 7 -7.71 -52.47 -9.25
CA ASP A 7 -7.92 -53.63 -10.14
C ASP A 7 -6.89 -53.61 -11.28
N PRO A 8 -5.78 -54.34 -11.17
CA PRO A 8 -4.72 -54.31 -12.17
C PRO A 8 -5.12 -54.86 -13.54
N SER A 9 -6.29 -55.50 -13.65
CA SER A 9 -6.82 -55.92 -14.94
C SER A 9 -7.44 -54.79 -15.76
N LYS A 10 -7.78 -53.68 -15.10
CA LYS A 10 -8.36 -52.49 -15.73
C LYS A 10 -7.31 -51.46 -16.07
N LYS A 11 -7.52 -50.77 -17.18
CA LYS A 11 -6.65 -49.66 -17.62
C LYS A 11 -7.48 -48.46 -18.02
N HIS A 12 -7.10 -47.30 -17.52
CA HIS A 12 -7.71 -46.01 -17.82
C HIS A 12 -6.84 -45.18 -18.76
N ARG A 13 -7.48 -44.36 -19.59
CA ARG A 13 -6.74 -43.32 -20.32
C ARG A 13 -6.40 -42.18 -19.34
N PRO A 14 -5.15 -41.72 -19.30
CA PRO A 14 -4.85 -40.49 -18.57
C PRO A 14 -5.66 -39.35 -19.15
N MET A 15 -6.19 -38.54 -18.29
CA MET A 15 -6.90 -37.30 -18.65
C MET A 15 -6.24 -36.14 -17.91
N MET A 16 -6.20 -34.99 -18.56
CA MET A 16 -5.77 -33.74 -17.94
C MET A 16 -6.63 -32.59 -18.49
N THR A 17 -6.65 -31.47 -17.76
CA THR A 17 -7.35 -30.27 -18.21
C THR A 17 -6.55 -29.55 -19.29
N THR A 18 -7.21 -28.64 -20.02
CA THR A 18 -6.51 -27.74 -20.96
C THR A 18 -5.49 -26.84 -20.26
N ALA A 19 -5.74 -26.49 -18.99
CA ALA A 19 -4.78 -25.76 -18.17
C ALA A 19 -3.49 -26.55 -17.93
N ASP A 20 -3.61 -27.86 -17.63
CA ASP A 20 -2.43 -28.72 -17.44
C ASP A 20 -1.62 -28.88 -18.73
N LEU A 21 -2.29 -28.83 -19.90
CA LEU A 21 -1.62 -28.91 -21.19
C LEU A 21 -0.69 -27.73 -21.46
N SER A 22 -0.89 -26.59 -20.81
CA SER A 22 0.02 -25.44 -20.91
C SER A 22 1.44 -25.80 -20.50
N LEU A 23 1.61 -26.66 -19.49
CA LEU A 23 2.93 -27.12 -19.05
C LEU A 23 3.71 -27.89 -20.15
N ARG A 24 3.01 -28.32 -21.19
CA ARG A 24 3.59 -29.05 -22.33
C ARG A 24 3.76 -28.18 -23.58
N PHE A 25 2.89 -27.22 -23.80
CA PHE A 25 2.78 -26.52 -25.08
C PHE A 25 3.12 -25.02 -24.99
N ASP A 26 3.08 -24.44 -23.81
CA ASP A 26 3.50 -23.05 -23.64
C ASP A 26 5.04 -22.97 -23.71
N PRO A 27 5.61 -22.05 -24.52
CA PRO A 27 7.04 -21.94 -24.70
C PRO A 27 7.81 -21.48 -23.45
N ILE A 28 7.13 -20.97 -22.43
CA ILE A 28 7.74 -20.60 -21.14
C ILE A 28 7.79 -21.80 -20.21
N TYR A 29 6.70 -22.60 -20.14
CA TYR A 29 6.59 -23.72 -19.19
C TYR A 29 7.21 -25.01 -19.70
N GLU A 30 7.17 -25.27 -21.00
CA GLU A 30 7.65 -26.52 -21.57
C GLU A 30 9.15 -26.78 -21.26
N PRO A 31 10.06 -25.82 -21.40
CA PRO A 31 11.47 -26.01 -21.04
C PRO A 31 11.68 -26.35 -19.56
N ILE A 32 10.84 -25.76 -18.68
CA ILE A 32 10.89 -26.03 -17.23
C ILE A 32 10.43 -27.47 -16.95
N ALA A 33 9.35 -27.90 -17.60
CA ALA A 33 8.85 -29.28 -17.47
C ALA A 33 9.88 -30.31 -17.94
N ARG A 34 10.59 -30.05 -19.04
CA ARG A 34 11.70 -30.91 -19.52
C ARG A 34 12.85 -30.96 -18.54
N ARG A 35 13.28 -29.81 -18.02
CA ARG A 35 14.34 -29.72 -17.02
C ARG A 35 14.04 -30.60 -15.80
N TYR A 36 12.81 -30.55 -15.30
CA TYR A 36 12.41 -31.39 -14.16
C TYR A 36 12.24 -32.86 -14.50
N LEU A 37 11.89 -33.19 -15.76
CA LEU A 37 11.89 -34.57 -16.22
C LEU A 37 13.31 -35.16 -16.22
N GLU A 38 14.29 -34.36 -16.62
CA GLU A 38 15.70 -34.77 -16.71
C GLU A 38 16.42 -34.74 -15.35
N ASN A 39 15.94 -33.91 -14.42
CA ASN A 39 16.59 -33.66 -13.12
C ASN A 39 15.56 -33.82 -11.98
N PRO A 40 15.23 -35.06 -11.58
CA PRO A 40 14.19 -35.31 -10.55
C PRO A 40 14.57 -34.79 -9.15
N GLU A 41 15.85 -34.72 -8.81
CA GLU A 41 16.29 -34.14 -7.54
C GLU A 41 16.09 -32.60 -7.51
N GLU A 42 16.35 -31.93 -8.62
CA GLU A 42 16.05 -30.50 -8.77
C GLU A 42 14.56 -30.23 -8.65
N PHE A 43 13.72 -31.11 -9.23
CA PHE A 43 12.28 -31.00 -9.06
C PHE A 43 11.86 -31.11 -7.60
N ALA A 44 12.42 -32.08 -6.86
CA ALA A 44 12.09 -32.27 -5.45
C ALA A 44 12.44 -31.04 -4.60
N ASP A 45 13.63 -30.47 -4.79
CA ASP A 45 14.05 -29.24 -4.10
C ASP A 45 13.17 -28.05 -4.48
N ALA A 46 12.93 -27.85 -5.77
CA ALA A 46 12.09 -26.76 -6.28
C ALA A 46 10.64 -26.87 -5.75
N PHE A 47 10.10 -28.09 -5.67
CA PHE A 47 8.78 -28.31 -5.08
C PHE A 47 8.77 -27.96 -3.59
N ALA A 48 9.75 -28.41 -2.83
CA ALA A 48 9.85 -28.11 -1.39
C ALA A 48 9.93 -26.59 -1.14
N ARG A 49 10.73 -25.87 -1.94
CA ARG A 49 10.85 -24.41 -1.86
C ARG A 49 9.56 -23.69 -2.26
N ALA A 50 8.90 -24.15 -3.30
CA ALA A 50 7.61 -23.61 -3.74
C ALA A 50 6.51 -23.87 -2.69
N TRP A 51 6.53 -25.05 -2.08
CA TRP A 51 5.62 -25.40 -0.99
C TRP A 51 5.84 -24.53 0.24
N PHE A 52 7.09 -24.32 0.63
CA PHE A 52 7.44 -23.40 1.72
C PHE A 52 6.92 -21.98 1.43
N LYS A 53 7.16 -21.45 0.22
CA LYS A 53 6.62 -20.14 -0.19
C LYS A 53 5.10 -20.10 -0.09
N LEU A 54 4.41 -21.09 -0.64
CA LEU A 54 2.94 -21.17 -0.62
C LEU A 54 2.38 -21.12 0.80
N THR A 55 2.96 -21.91 1.70
CA THR A 55 2.43 -22.11 3.05
C THR A 55 2.90 -21.06 4.07
N HIS A 56 3.81 -20.15 3.69
CA HIS A 56 4.35 -19.12 4.59
C HIS A 56 4.23 -17.70 4.02
N ARG A 57 3.65 -17.56 2.83
CA ARG A 57 3.51 -16.26 2.16
C ARG A 57 2.67 -15.28 2.96
N ASP A 58 1.66 -15.75 3.65
CA ASP A 58 0.73 -14.99 4.47
C ASP A 58 1.30 -14.56 5.84
N MET A 59 2.47 -15.05 6.20
CA MET A 59 3.13 -14.68 7.45
C MET A 59 3.85 -13.34 7.39
N GLY A 60 4.04 -12.76 6.20
CA GLY A 60 4.78 -11.53 5.99
C GLY A 60 6.31 -11.71 6.12
N PRO A 61 7.04 -10.64 6.48
CA PRO A 61 8.49 -10.70 6.62
C PRO A 61 8.95 -11.72 7.67
N ARG A 62 10.12 -12.31 7.44
CA ARG A 62 10.73 -13.30 8.36
C ARG A 62 10.81 -12.81 9.81
N SER A 63 10.96 -11.50 10.04
CA SER A 63 10.96 -10.90 11.39
C SER A 63 9.66 -11.12 12.18
N ARG A 64 8.58 -11.56 11.52
CA ARG A 64 7.29 -11.92 12.14
C ARG A 64 7.19 -13.40 12.52
N TYR A 65 8.14 -14.23 12.06
CA TYR A 65 8.15 -15.66 12.38
C TYR A 65 8.62 -15.85 13.82
N LEU A 66 8.07 -16.85 14.49
CA LEU A 66 8.35 -17.14 15.89
C LEU A 66 8.87 -18.58 16.05
N GLY A 67 9.78 -18.76 17.01
CA GLY A 67 10.27 -20.07 17.40
C GLY A 67 11.69 -20.39 16.90
N PRO A 68 12.27 -21.47 17.40
CA PRO A 68 13.64 -21.87 17.08
C PRO A 68 13.77 -22.52 15.68
N GLU A 69 12.67 -22.94 15.09
CA GLU A 69 12.61 -23.61 13.78
C GLU A 69 12.59 -22.64 12.59
N VAL A 70 12.62 -21.32 12.86
CA VAL A 70 12.62 -20.30 11.78
C VAL A 70 13.87 -20.51 10.90
N PRO A 71 13.72 -20.77 9.59
CA PRO A 71 14.85 -20.95 8.70
C PRO A 71 15.80 -19.76 8.72
N ALA A 72 17.10 -20.03 8.73
CA ALA A 72 18.11 -18.96 8.73
C ALA A 72 18.19 -18.22 7.39
N GLU A 73 17.84 -18.88 6.29
CA GLU A 73 17.84 -18.30 4.95
C GLU A 73 16.80 -17.19 4.85
N GLU A 74 17.20 -16.02 4.37
CA GLU A 74 16.30 -14.94 3.96
C GLU A 74 16.01 -15.06 2.47
N LEU A 75 14.73 -15.14 2.13
CA LEU A 75 14.28 -15.25 0.74
C LEU A 75 13.66 -13.95 0.29
N ILE A 76 13.96 -13.53 -0.94
CA ILE A 76 13.54 -12.23 -1.49
C ILE A 76 12.01 -12.05 -1.44
N TRP A 77 11.24 -13.13 -1.62
CA TRP A 77 9.78 -13.10 -1.57
C TRP A 77 9.21 -12.86 -0.14
N GLN A 78 10.05 -12.94 0.90
CA GLN A 78 9.68 -12.64 2.28
C GLN A 78 9.75 -11.13 2.58
N ASP A 79 10.05 -10.30 1.57
CA ASP A 79 10.21 -8.86 1.70
C ASP A 79 11.19 -8.49 2.83
N PRO A 80 12.45 -8.98 2.77
CA PRO A 80 13.42 -8.83 3.86
C PRO A 80 13.70 -7.36 4.17
N MET A 81 13.94 -7.08 5.43
CA MET A 81 14.25 -5.75 5.94
C MET A 81 15.39 -5.80 6.92
N PRO A 82 16.25 -4.76 6.98
CA PRO A 82 17.27 -4.67 8.02
C PRO A 82 16.65 -4.70 9.41
N ALA A 83 17.32 -5.33 10.35
CA ALA A 83 16.95 -5.22 11.76
C ALA A 83 17.24 -3.79 12.27
N VAL A 84 16.54 -3.38 13.33
CA VAL A 84 16.86 -2.13 14.03
C VAL A 84 18.15 -2.34 14.80
N ASP A 85 19.23 -1.68 14.37
CA ASP A 85 20.59 -1.81 14.93
C ASP A 85 21.04 -0.54 15.69
N HIS A 86 20.12 0.34 16.00
CA HIS A 86 20.37 1.64 16.60
C HIS A 86 19.36 1.95 17.72
N GLU A 87 19.70 2.92 18.56
CA GLU A 87 18.77 3.47 19.54
C GLU A 87 17.63 4.22 18.82
N ARG A 88 16.40 3.97 19.26
CA ARG A 88 15.21 4.61 18.69
C ARG A 88 15.04 6.04 19.21
N ILE A 89 14.36 6.86 18.43
CA ILE A 89 13.95 8.19 18.82
C ILE A 89 12.91 8.13 19.96
N ASP A 90 12.98 9.10 20.86
CA ASP A 90 12.04 9.28 21.96
C ASP A 90 10.97 10.37 21.68
N GLU A 91 10.09 10.62 22.63
CA GLU A 91 9.00 11.59 22.48
C GLU A 91 9.51 13.03 22.21
N LYS A 92 10.66 13.40 22.76
CA LYS A 92 11.25 14.71 22.53
C LYS A 92 11.77 14.83 21.08
N ASP A 93 12.42 13.78 20.60
CA ASP A 93 12.88 13.72 19.22
C ASP A 93 11.71 13.74 18.23
N ILE A 94 10.64 12.99 18.54
CA ILE A 94 9.41 12.96 17.75
C ILE A 94 8.81 14.37 17.63
N ALA A 95 8.72 15.10 18.73
CA ALA A 95 8.19 16.47 18.75
C ALA A 95 9.07 17.43 17.93
N ASP A 96 10.40 17.34 18.08
CA ASP A 96 11.36 18.15 17.32
C ASP A 96 11.29 17.86 15.82
N LEU A 97 11.27 16.59 15.44
CA LEU A 97 11.15 16.17 14.05
C LEU A 97 9.82 16.60 13.41
N LYS A 98 8.68 16.46 14.11
CA LYS A 98 7.39 17.00 13.65
C LYS A 98 7.47 18.50 13.40
N GLY A 99 8.09 19.25 14.32
CA GLY A 99 8.31 20.70 14.17
C GLY A 99 9.13 21.04 12.92
N LYS A 100 10.22 20.33 12.68
CA LYS A 100 11.09 20.51 11.50
C LYS A 100 10.36 20.16 10.20
N ILE A 101 9.57 19.06 10.19
CA ILE A 101 8.78 18.67 9.04
C ILE A 101 7.75 19.76 8.69
N LEU A 102 7.01 20.26 9.68
CA LEU A 102 6.02 21.31 9.45
C LEU A 102 6.66 22.65 9.02
N ALA A 103 7.88 22.93 9.46
CA ALA A 103 8.64 24.11 9.06
C ALA A 103 9.32 24.00 7.69
N SER A 104 9.30 22.83 7.06
CA SER A 104 10.01 22.57 5.80
C SER A 104 9.36 23.21 4.56
N GLY A 105 8.13 23.68 4.68
CA GLY A 105 7.35 24.23 3.58
C GLY A 105 6.52 23.17 2.82
N LEU A 106 6.60 21.89 3.19
CA LEU A 106 5.70 20.86 2.66
C LEU A 106 4.27 21.09 3.15
N SER A 107 3.29 20.98 2.24
CA SER A 107 1.88 21.11 2.59
C SER A 107 1.35 19.89 3.34
N VAL A 108 0.24 20.04 4.04
CA VAL A 108 -0.49 18.92 4.67
C VAL A 108 -0.84 17.87 3.64
N SER A 109 -1.34 18.30 2.48
CA SER A 109 -1.69 17.41 1.37
C SER A 109 -0.51 16.54 0.92
N GLN A 110 0.66 17.15 0.74
CA GLN A 110 1.88 16.43 0.33
C GLN A 110 2.33 15.41 1.38
N LEU A 111 2.34 15.79 2.65
CA LEU A 111 2.73 14.91 3.76
C LEU A 111 1.77 13.72 3.90
N VAL A 112 0.46 13.99 3.89
CA VAL A 112 -0.56 12.95 4.04
C VAL A 112 -0.59 12.02 2.83
N SER A 113 -0.54 12.57 1.60
CA SER A 113 -0.55 11.75 0.38
C SER A 113 0.67 10.82 0.30
N THR A 114 1.86 11.29 0.71
CA THR A 114 3.08 10.47 0.73
C THR A 114 3.00 9.37 1.79
N ALA A 115 2.55 9.68 2.99
CA ALA A 115 2.37 8.69 4.05
C ALA A 115 1.31 7.65 3.67
N TRP A 116 0.20 8.06 3.09
CA TRP A 116 -0.82 7.18 2.54
C TRP A 116 -0.24 6.27 1.46
N ALA A 117 0.43 6.84 0.47
CA ALA A 117 1.04 6.08 -0.63
C ALA A 117 2.02 5.00 -0.13
N SER A 118 2.79 5.32 0.90
CA SER A 118 3.70 4.37 1.54
C SER A 118 2.96 3.26 2.29
N ALA A 119 1.92 3.59 3.03
CA ALA A 119 1.19 2.66 3.90
C ALA A 119 0.16 1.80 3.15
N SER A 120 -0.52 2.37 2.16
CA SER A 120 -1.69 1.76 1.51
C SER A 120 -1.38 0.57 0.60
N THR A 121 -0.11 0.26 0.37
CA THR A 121 0.30 -0.99 -0.29
C THR A 121 0.15 -2.23 0.60
N PHE A 122 -0.07 -2.04 1.89
CA PHE A 122 -0.24 -3.16 2.83
C PHE A 122 -1.47 -4.01 2.47
N ARG A 123 -1.30 -5.31 2.56
CA ARG A 123 -2.37 -6.30 2.40
C ARG A 123 -2.44 -7.19 3.63
N GLY A 124 -3.57 -7.13 4.35
CA GLY A 124 -3.80 -7.97 5.52
C GLY A 124 -3.90 -9.46 5.20
N SER A 125 -4.16 -9.82 3.93
CA SER A 125 -4.26 -11.20 3.47
C SER A 125 -2.92 -11.95 3.45
N ASP A 126 -1.82 -11.26 3.15
CA ASP A 126 -0.48 -11.85 3.05
C ASP A 126 0.61 -11.04 3.75
N MET A 127 0.23 -10.01 4.50
CA MET A 127 1.12 -9.16 5.28
C MET A 127 2.23 -8.48 4.45
N ARG A 128 2.00 -8.30 3.15
CA ARG A 128 2.94 -7.62 2.26
C ARG A 128 2.67 -6.13 2.17
N GLY A 129 3.67 -5.40 1.70
CA GLY A 129 3.60 -3.95 1.52
C GLY A 129 3.67 -3.18 2.84
N GLY A 130 3.10 -1.98 2.83
CA GLY A 130 3.12 -1.09 3.98
C GLY A 130 4.33 -0.18 4.04
N ALA A 131 4.31 0.72 5.02
CA ALA A 131 5.31 1.78 5.16
C ALA A 131 6.70 1.30 5.57
N ASN A 132 6.81 0.12 6.22
CA ASN A 132 8.10 -0.39 6.65
C ASN A 132 8.97 -0.76 5.43
N GLY A 133 10.24 -0.40 5.48
CA GLY A 133 11.17 -0.57 4.37
C GLY A 133 11.31 0.68 3.49
N ALA A 134 10.46 1.69 3.63
CA ALA A 134 10.42 2.88 2.77
C ALA A 134 10.52 2.55 1.28
N ARG A 135 9.92 1.42 0.84
CA ARG A 135 10.04 0.97 -0.55
C ARG A 135 9.39 1.89 -1.57
N ILE A 136 8.60 2.84 -1.09
CA ILE A 136 8.05 3.91 -1.93
C ILE A 136 9.13 4.74 -2.64
N ARG A 137 10.37 4.81 -2.10
CA ARG A 137 11.51 5.47 -2.74
C ARG A 137 12.22 4.62 -3.79
N LEU A 138 11.88 3.33 -3.85
CA LEU A 138 12.50 2.33 -4.72
C LEU A 138 11.57 1.94 -5.88
N ALA A 139 12.17 1.43 -6.97
CA ALA A 139 11.38 0.78 -8.00
C ALA A 139 10.69 -0.49 -7.42
N PRO A 140 9.45 -0.80 -7.87
CA PRO A 140 8.68 -0.07 -8.86
C PRO A 140 7.80 1.06 -8.27
N GLN A 141 7.67 1.16 -6.94
CA GLN A 141 6.69 2.05 -6.28
C GLN A 141 6.92 3.53 -6.54
N LYS A 142 8.18 3.97 -6.62
CA LYS A 142 8.52 5.37 -6.87
C LYS A 142 8.02 5.87 -8.23
N ASP A 143 7.83 4.94 -9.18
CA ASP A 143 7.48 5.25 -10.56
C ASP A 143 5.98 5.06 -10.84
N TRP A 144 5.19 4.58 -9.86
CA TRP A 144 3.76 4.42 -10.02
C TRP A 144 3.06 5.76 -10.17
N GLU A 145 2.22 5.87 -11.20
CA GLU A 145 1.45 7.10 -11.48
C GLU A 145 0.68 7.61 -10.26
N VAL A 146 0.00 6.69 -9.55
CA VAL A 146 -0.79 7.01 -8.37
C VAL A 146 0.00 7.69 -7.25
N ASN A 147 1.32 7.52 -7.23
CA ASN A 147 2.21 8.12 -6.25
C ASN A 147 2.72 9.51 -6.67
N GLN A 148 2.35 9.97 -7.86
CA GLN A 148 2.73 11.29 -8.39
C GLN A 148 4.25 11.52 -8.29
N PRO A 149 5.08 10.84 -9.11
CA PRO A 149 6.53 10.72 -8.93
C PRO A 149 7.26 12.04 -8.67
N ALA A 150 6.90 13.12 -9.37
CA ALA A 150 7.56 14.42 -9.18
C ALA A 150 7.27 15.05 -7.80
N GLN A 151 6.02 14.93 -7.31
CA GLN A 151 5.67 15.36 -5.96
C GLN A 151 6.33 14.48 -4.91
N LEU A 152 6.29 13.17 -5.11
CA LEU A 152 6.90 12.18 -4.23
C LEU A 152 8.41 12.46 -4.07
N GLU A 153 9.12 12.70 -5.16
CA GLU A 153 10.55 13.02 -5.13
C GLU A 153 10.83 14.26 -4.27
N THR A 154 10.06 15.33 -4.44
CA THR A 154 10.20 16.57 -3.65
C THR A 154 10.01 16.30 -2.16
N VAL A 155 8.99 15.52 -1.79
CA VAL A 155 8.71 15.19 -0.39
C VAL A 155 9.82 14.32 0.19
N LEU A 156 10.24 13.28 -0.53
CA LEU A 156 11.30 12.37 -0.07
C LEU A 156 12.63 13.10 0.13
N GLN A 157 13.06 13.93 -0.82
CA GLN A 157 14.29 14.72 -0.70
C GLN A 157 14.26 15.63 0.54
N THR A 158 13.13 16.25 0.81
CA THR A 158 12.96 17.10 1.99
C THR A 158 13.06 16.30 3.29
N LEU A 159 12.35 15.16 3.35
CA LEU A 159 12.38 14.28 4.54
C LEU A 159 13.76 13.64 4.76
N GLU A 160 14.45 13.24 3.69
CA GLU A 160 15.82 12.73 3.73
C GLU A 160 16.80 13.78 4.25
N GLY A 161 16.63 15.04 3.83
CA GLY A 161 17.44 16.16 4.35
C GLY A 161 17.27 16.36 5.85
N ILE A 162 16.03 16.30 6.36
CA ILE A 162 15.73 16.40 7.80
C ILE A 162 16.26 15.17 8.54
N GLN A 163 16.06 13.98 8.01
CA GLN A 163 16.56 12.71 8.54
C GLN A 163 18.08 12.75 8.71
N LYS A 164 18.78 13.12 7.63
CA LYS A 164 20.24 13.21 7.63
C LYS A 164 20.74 14.20 8.66
N ALA A 165 20.18 15.40 8.70
CA ALA A 165 20.56 16.43 9.66
C ALA A 165 20.33 15.97 11.11
N PHE A 166 19.23 15.26 11.38
CA PHE A 166 18.96 14.69 12.70
C PHE A 166 19.99 13.62 13.04
N ASN A 167 20.19 12.62 12.17
CA ASN A 167 21.06 11.48 12.42
C ASN A 167 22.54 11.92 12.58
N ASP A 168 23.00 12.87 11.78
CA ASP A 168 24.37 13.43 11.86
C ASP A 168 24.61 14.20 13.16
N ALA A 169 23.59 14.76 13.77
CA ALA A 169 23.67 15.49 15.03
C ALA A 169 23.71 14.58 16.27
N GLN A 170 23.43 13.28 16.14
CA GLN A 170 23.38 12.37 17.27
C GLN A 170 24.76 11.84 17.65
N SER A 171 25.14 11.99 18.92
CA SER A 171 26.42 11.47 19.44
C SER A 171 26.33 10.06 20.03
N GLY A 172 25.10 9.55 20.28
CA GLY A 172 24.84 8.29 21.02
C GLY A 172 24.38 7.10 20.18
N GLY A 173 24.43 7.22 18.84
CA GLY A 173 23.97 6.12 17.97
C GLY A 173 22.46 6.07 17.77
N LYS A 174 21.71 7.05 18.29
CA LYS A 174 20.28 7.22 18.02
C LYS A 174 20.05 7.62 16.55
N LYS A 175 19.07 6.98 15.89
CA LYS A 175 18.75 7.27 14.49
C LYS A 175 17.24 7.16 14.23
N VAL A 176 16.82 7.80 13.15
CA VAL A 176 15.49 7.64 12.57
C VAL A 176 15.63 7.16 11.12
N SER A 177 14.80 6.20 10.71
CA SER A 177 14.73 5.74 9.32
C SER A 177 13.90 6.68 8.46
N LEU A 178 14.05 6.61 7.14
CA LEU A 178 13.18 7.34 6.22
C LEU A 178 11.74 6.79 6.28
N ALA A 179 11.57 5.49 6.49
CA ALA A 179 10.26 4.88 6.69
C ALA A 179 9.53 5.52 7.88
N ASP A 180 10.24 5.73 8.98
CA ASP A 180 9.70 6.42 10.15
C ASP A 180 9.45 7.91 9.88
N MET A 181 10.32 8.58 9.14
CA MET A 181 10.11 9.98 8.75
C MET A 181 8.87 10.20 7.89
N ILE A 182 8.60 9.30 6.94
CA ILE A 182 7.41 9.35 6.09
C ILE A 182 6.13 9.24 6.93
N VAL A 183 6.07 8.25 7.82
CA VAL A 183 4.92 8.05 8.70
C VAL A 183 4.75 9.22 9.65
N LEU A 184 5.85 9.70 10.23
CA LEU A 184 5.84 10.85 11.14
C LEU A 184 5.37 12.13 10.42
N GLY A 185 5.76 12.30 9.16
CA GLY A 185 5.29 13.39 8.29
C GLY A 185 3.78 13.38 8.12
N GLY A 186 3.20 12.21 7.84
CA GLY A 186 1.75 12.04 7.77
C GLY A 186 1.06 12.37 9.10
N CYS A 187 1.59 11.86 10.22
CA CYS A 187 1.07 12.20 11.56
C CYS A 187 1.10 13.71 11.82
N ALA A 188 2.23 14.36 11.52
CA ALA A 188 2.38 15.81 11.70
C ALA A 188 1.38 16.60 10.82
N GLY A 189 1.19 16.16 9.57
CA GLY A 189 0.21 16.77 8.65
C GLY A 189 -1.23 16.65 9.18
N VAL A 190 -1.64 15.48 9.65
CA VAL A 190 -2.98 15.27 10.23
C VAL A 190 -3.17 16.13 11.49
N GLU A 191 -2.20 16.15 12.39
CA GLU A 191 -2.26 16.97 13.61
C GLU A 191 -2.32 18.47 13.28
N GLN A 192 -1.57 18.92 12.27
CA GLN A 192 -1.62 20.31 11.84
C GLN A 192 -2.99 20.66 11.25
N ALA A 193 -3.55 19.78 10.43
CA ALA A 193 -4.89 19.98 9.86
C ALA A 193 -5.98 20.04 10.93
N ALA A 194 -5.85 19.22 11.98
CA ALA A 194 -6.75 19.28 13.12
C ALA A 194 -6.62 20.58 13.90
N ARG A 195 -5.40 21.06 14.16
CA ARG A 195 -5.16 22.37 14.78
C ARG A 195 -5.74 23.51 13.96
N ASN A 196 -5.60 23.45 12.60
CA ASN A 196 -6.22 24.43 11.72
C ASN A 196 -7.76 24.44 11.85
N ALA A 197 -8.36 23.31 12.20
CA ALA A 197 -9.79 23.20 12.49
C ALA A 197 -10.19 23.57 13.93
N GLY A 198 -9.22 23.92 14.78
CA GLY A 198 -9.45 24.25 16.20
C GLY A 198 -9.49 23.05 17.15
N HIS A 199 -8.99 21.89 16.70
CA HIS A 199 -8.92 20.66 17.49
C HIS A 199 -7.48 20.30 17.83
N ASP A 200 -7.21 19.99 19.09
CA ASP A 200 -5.92 19.49 19.55
C ASP A 200 -5.99 17.94 19.64
N VAL A 201 -5.39 17.29 18.66
CA VAL A 201 -5.34 15.83 18.59
C VAL A 201 -3.89 15.38 18.45
N THR A 202 -3.56 14.23 19.02
CA THR A 202 -2.28 13.57 18.84
C THR A 202 -2.51 12.26 18.10
N VAL A 203 -1.83 12.11 16.97
CA VAL A 203 -1.84 10.84 16.22
C VAL A 203 -0.85 9.89 16.89
N PRO A 204 -1.28 8.70 17.34
CA PRO A 204 -0.38 7.70 17.91
C PRO A 204 0.72 7.32 16.91
N TYR A 205 1.96 7.27 17.41
CA TYR A 205 3.12 6.94 16.59
C TYR A 205 4.10 6.07 17.37
N VAL A 206 4.64 5.04 16.70
CA VAL A 206 5.67 4.17 17.25
C VAL A 206 6.84 4.10 16.27
N PRO A 207 8.07 4.48 16.68
CA PRO A 207 9.27 4.35 15.86
C PRO A 207 9.76 2.90 15.78
N GLY A 208 10.62 2.62 14.79
CA GLY A 208 11.32 1.33 14.68
C GLY A 208 11.15 0.67 13.33
N ARG A 209 10.68 1.39 12.33
CA ARG A 209 10.78 0.97 10.93
C ARG A 209 12.21 1.12 10.45
N THR A 210 12.58 0.32 9.46
CA THR A 210 13.89 0.36 8.81
C THR A 210 13.74 0.57 7.31
N ASP A 211 14.83 0.92 6.64
CA ASP A 211 14.84 1.22 5.22
C ASP A 211 15.41 0.03 4.44
N ALA A 212 14.59 -0.62 3.62
CA ALA A 212 15.03 -1.71 2.77
C ALA A 212 15.94 -1.22 1.65
N SER A 213 16.88 -2.05 1.23
CA SER A 213 17.72 -1.79 0.06
C SER A 213 17.02 -2.23 -1.25
N PRO A 214 17.55 -1.80 -2.42
CA PRO A 214 17.09 -2.34 -3.71
C PRO A 214 17.21 -3.85 -3.81
N GLU A 215 18.29 -4.44 -3.26
CA GLU A 215 18.55 -5.88 -3.26
C GLU A 215 17.56 -6.65 -2.38
N GLN A 216 16.99 -6.00 -1.40
CA GLN A 216 15.94 -6.53 -0.51
C GLN A 216 14.53 -6.32 -1.07
N THR A 217 14.41 -5.81 -2.29
CA THR A 217 13.12 -5.49 -2.92
C THR A 217 12.91 -6.36 -4.16
N ASP A 218 11.95 -7.27 -4.09
CA ASP A 218 11.51 -8.10 -5.22
C ASP A 218 10.65 -7.25 -6.18
N VAL A 219 11.31 -6.54 -7.09
CA VAL A 219 10.67 -5.59 -8.03
C VAL A 219 9.53 -6.23 -8.81
N VAL A 220 9.74 -7.47 -9.30
CA VAL A 220 8.74 -8.18 -10.11
C VAL A 220 7.49 -8.50 -9.27
N SER A 221 7.70 -9.01 -8.07
CA SER A 221 6.59 -9.39 -7.20
C SER A 221 5.92 -8.19 -6.53
N PHE A 222 6.62 -7.05 -6.39
CA PHE A 222 6.02 -5.80 -5.93
C PHE A 222 5.10 -5.14 -6.97
N ALA A 223 5.27 -5.44 -8.25
CA ALA A 223 4.40 -4.89 -9.30
C ALA A 223 2.91 -5.21 -9.07
N VAL A 224 2.60 -6.36 -8.47
CA VAL A 224 1.21 -6.74 -8.15
C VAL A 224 0.59 -5.92 -7.01
N LEU A 225 1.37 -5.11 -6.31
CA LEU A 225 0.89 -4.19 -5.28
C LEU A 225 0.51 -2.83 -5.86
N GLU A 226 0.80 -2.57 -7.14
CA GLU A 226 0.39 -1.32 -7.79
C GLU A 226 -1.13 -1.19 -7.79
N PRO A 227 -1.67 -0.10 -7.24
CA PRO A 227 -3.10 0.09 -7.22
C PRO A 227 -3.68 0.26 -8.62
N ALA A 228 -4.60 -0.61 -9.02
CA ALA A 228 -5.45 -0.37 -10.19
C ALA A 228 -6.46 0.75 -9.93
N ALA A 229 -6.87 0.87 -8.67
CA ALA A 229 -7.71 1.92 -8.15
C ALA A 229 -7.36 2.23 -6.70
N ASP A 230 -7.56 3.47 -6.29
CA ASP A 230 -7.50 3.90 -4.90
C ASP A 230 -8.59 4.95 -4.64
N GLY A 231 -9.73 4.49 -4.19
CA GLY A 231 -10.89 5.35 -3.90
C GLY A 231 -10.64 6.35 -2.77
N PHE A 232 -9.68 6.10 -1.88
CA PHE A 232 -9.29 7.07 -0.85
C PHE A 232 -8.59 8.31 -1.45
N ARG A 233 -7.93 8.15 -2.61
CA ARG A 233 -7.28 9.24 -3.36
C ARG A 233 -8.02 9.62 -4.65
N ASN A 234 -9.21 9.10 -4.89
CA ASN A 234 -9.95 9.26 -6.16
C ASN A 234 -9.11 8.89 -7.40
N TYR A 235 -8.36 7.81 -7.32
CA TYR A 235 -7.53 7.33 -8.41
C TYR A 235 -8.12 6.08 -9.06
N LEU A 236 -8.16 6.08 -10.38
CA LEU A 236 -8.50 4.93 -11.21
C LEU A 236 -7.55 4.92 -12.41
N LYS A 237 -6.72 3.88 -12.51
CA LYS A 237 -5.70 3.77 -13.56
C LYS A 237 -6.30 3.56 -14.94
N THR A 238 -7.30 2.70 -15.02
CA THR A 238 -8.00 2.35 -16.27
C THR A 238 -9.45 2.05 -15.97
N LYS A 239 -10.32 2.19 -16.99
CA LYS A 239 -11.71 1.77 -16.86
C LYS A 239 -11.77 0.27 -16.50
N SER A 240 -12.33 -0.02 -15.34
CA SER A 240 -12.49 -1.38 -14.81
C SER A 240 -13.88 -1.91 -15.11
N THR A 241 -14.02 -3.24 -15.21
CA THR A 241 -15.33 -3.92 -15.22
C THR A 241 -15.95 -3.99 -13.82
N VAL A 242 -15.11 -3.81 -12.78
CA VAL A 242 -15.52 -3.74 -11.37
C VAL A 242 -15.80 -2.30 -11.01
N SER A 243 -16.87 -2.05 -10.28
CA SER A 243 -17.28 -0.70 -9.91
C SER A 243 -16.30 -0.02 -8.96
N ALA A 244 -16.25 1.31 -8.94
CA ALA A 244 -15.32 2.06 -8.10
C ALA A 244 -15.58 1.83 -6.60
N GLU A 245 -16.83 1.68 -6.21
CA GLU A 245 -17.25 1.40 -4.83
C GLU A 245 -16.84 -0.01 -4.38
N GLU A 246 -16.92 -1.02 -5.24
CA GLU A 246 -16.42 -2.37 -4.93
C GLU A 246 -14.90 -2.36 -4.75
N LEU A 247 -14.17 -1.64 -5.61
CA LEU A 247 -12.72 -1.49 -5.50
C LEU A 247 -12.30 -0.71 -4.23
N LEU A 248 -13.11 0.26 -3.79
CA LEU A 248 -12.90 0.96 -2.53
C LEU A 248 -13.07 0.02 -1.32
N VAL A 249 -14.13 -0.79 -1.32
CA VAL A 249 -14.40 -1.79 -0.27
C VAL A 249 -13.30 -2.86 -0.24
N ASP A 250 -12.87 -3.36 -1.40
CA ASP A 250 -11.77 -4.32 -1.50
C ASP A 250 -10.48 -3.73 -0.90
N ARG A 251 -10.15 -2.48 -1.25
CA ARG A 251 -8.99 -1.79 -0.66
C ARG A 251 -9.11 -1.65 0.86
N ALA A 252 -10.27 -1.28 1.37
CA ALA A 252 -10.53 -1.18 2.80
C ALA A 252 -10.33 -2.52 3.51
N GLN A 253 -10.81 -3.62 2.92
CA GLN A 253 -10.63 -4.98 3.44
C GLN A 253 -9.16 -5.40 3.46
N LEU A 254 -8.41 -5.15 2.39
CA LEU A 254 -6.96 -5.42 2.34
C LEU A 254 -6.19 -4.65 3.42
N LEU A 255 -6.62 -3.42 3.74
CA LEU A 255 -6.07 -2.61 4.81
C LEU A 255 -6.62 -2.97 6.19
N THR A 256 -7.52 -3.96 6.28
CA THR A 256 -8.19 -4.38 7.53
C THR A 256 -9.02 -3.27 8.20
N LEU A 257 -9.54 -2.33 7.41
CA LEU A 257 -10.35 -1.21 7.91
C LEU A 257 -11.81 -1.64 8.11
N THR A 258 -12.38 -1.18 9.22
CA THR A 258 -13.81 -1.26 9.48
C THR A 258 -14.58 -0.19 8.68
N ALA A 259 -15.89 -0.33 8.54
CA ALA A 259 -16.71 0.66 7.86
C ALA A 259 -16.62 2.09 8.47
N PRO A 260 -16.64 2.29 9.81
CA PRO A 260 -16.37 3.60 10.39
C PRO A 260 -15.00 4.17 10.04
N GLU A 261 -13.94 3.36 10.08
CA GLU A 261 -12.57 3.79 9.74
C GLU A 261 -12.47 4.15 8.26
N MET A 262 -13.04 3.35 7.38
CA MET A 262 -13.11 3.66 5.95
C MET A 262 -13.83 5.00 5.70
N THR A 263 -14.98 5.20 6.34
CA THR A 263 -15.77 6.44 6.22
C THR A 263 -14.97 7.66 6.69
N ALA A 264 -14.33 7.56 7.87
CA ALA A 264 -13.52 8.64 8.41
C ALA A 264 -12.34 8.98 7.49
N LEU A 265 -11.65 7.97 6.97
CA LEU A 265 -10.51 8.15 6.07
C LEU A 265 -10.94 8.75 4.73
N VAL A 266 -12.03 8.28 4.12
CA VAL A 266 -12.54 8.87 2.87
C VAL A 266 -12.85 10.35 3.07
N GLY A 267 -13.65 10.72 4.08
CA GLY A 267 -13.97 12.12 4.36
C GLY A 267 -12.74 12.96 4.69
N GLY A 268 -11.84 12.42 5.51
CA GLY A 268 -10.58 13.07 5.87
C GLY A 268 -9.69 13.33 4.67
N MET A 269 -9.44 12.34 3.81
CA MET A 269 -8.62 12.49 2.61
C MET A 269 -9.17 13.57 1.66
N ARG A 270 -10.50 13.72 1.57
CA ARG A 270 -11.13 14.79 0.76
C ARG A 270 -10.83 16.17 1.32
N VAL A 271 -11.06 16.40 2.62
CA VAL A 271 -10.81 17.72 3.23
C VAL A 271 -9.32 18.04 3.35
N LEU A 272 -8.45 17.04 3.39
CA LEU A 272 -6.99 17.22 3.38
C LEU A 272 -6.40 17.42 1.98
N ASN A 273 -7.25 17.52 0.95
CA ASN A 273 -6.83 17.69 -0.45
C ASN A 273 -5.87 16.60 -0.94
N ALA A 274 -6.08 15.37 -0.49
CA ALA A 274 -5.21 14.23 -0.79
C ALA A 274 -5.65 13.43 -2.03
N ASN A 275 -6.57 13.96 -2.84
CA ASN A 275 -6.97 13.37 -4.11
C ASN A 275 -5.80 13.35 -5.10
N PHE A 276 -5.73 12.28 -5.89
CA PHE A 276 -4.78 12.17 -6.98
C PHE A 276 -4.92 13.36 -7.95
N GLY A 277 -3.79 13.95 -8.34
CA GLY A 277 -3.78 15.12 -9.23
C GLY A 277 -4.52 16.33 -8.66
N GLN A 278 -4.77 16.38 -7.35
CA GLN A 278 -5.56 17.41 -6.67
C GLN A 278 -6.97 17.58 -7.27
N SER A 279 -7.55 16.48 -7.74
CA SER A 279 -8.94 16.44 -8.23
C SER A 279 -9.89 17.02 -7.18
N GLN A 280 -10.84 17.82 -7.65
CA GLN A 280 -11.86 18.43 -6.79
C GLN A 280 -13.10 17.55 -6.56
N HIS A 281 -13.11 16.34 -7.13
CA HIS A 281 -14.23 15.42 -6.96
C HIS A 281 -14.38 14.99 -5.49
N GLY A 282 -15.56 15.23 -4.93
CA GLY A 282 -15.87 14.92 -3.54
C GLY A 282 -15.17 15.82 -2.51
N VAL A 283 -14.49 16.88 -2.91
CA VAL A 283 -13.91 17.88 -2.02
C VAL A 283 -15.03 18.84 -1.58
N PHE A 284 -15.75 18.47 -0.55
CA PHE A 284 -16.92 19.23 -0.03
C PHE A 284 -16.52 20.18 1.08
N THR A 285 -15.44 20.96 0.87
CA THR A 285 -14.98 21.97 1.82
C THR A 285 -14.46 23.21 1.08
N GLN A 286 -14.61 24.38 1.71
CA GLN A 286 -13.96 25.62 1.30
C GLN A 286 -12.64 25.88 2.06
N ARG A 287 -12.25 24.94 2.93
CA ARG A 287 -11.07 25.03 3.79
C ARG A 287 -10.19 23.79 3.60
N PRO A 288 -9.57 23.60 2.41
CA PRO A 288 -8.69 22.47 2.19
C PRO A 288 -7.54 22.47 3.19
N GLU A 289 -6.97 21.28 3.44
CA GLU A 289 -5.90 21.06 4.44
C GLU A 289 -6.29 21.44 5.89
N THR A 290 -7.60 21.41 6.16
CA THR A 290 -8.18 21.67 7.47
C THR A 290 -9.12 20.54 7.82
N LEU A 291 -8.84 19.80 8.88
CA LEU A 291 -9.58 18.57 9.25
C LEU A 291 -10.92 18.92 9.90
N THR A 292 -11.84 19.44 9.10
CA THR A 292 -13.21 19.75 9.49
C THR A 292 -14.15 18.62 9.10
N ASN A 293 -15.36 18.66 9.64
CA ASN A 293 -16.45 17.77 9.22
C ASN A 293 -17.23 18.27 7.99
N ASP A 294 -16.72 19.26 7.27
CA ASP A 294 -17.36 19.87 6.11
C ASP A 294 -17.82 18.83 5.07
N PHE A 295 -16.99 17.80 4.84
CA PHE A 295 -17.32 16.71 3.93
C PHE A 295 -18.67 16.07 4.30
N PHE A 296 -18.85 15.71 5.56
CA PHE A 296 -20.05 15.03 6.04
C PHE A 296 -21.25 15.98 6.11
N VAL A 297 -21.03 17.24 6.46
CA VAL A 297 -22.08 18.26 6.46
C VAL A 297 -22.65 18.41 5.05
N ASN A 298 -21.79 18.61 4.05
CA ASN A 298 -22.25 18.80 2.69
C ASN A 298 -22.75 17.51 2.02
N LEU A 299 -22.18 16.36 2.36
CA LEU A 299 -22.64 15.07 1.85
C LEU A 299 -24.08 14.74 2.28
N LEU A 300 -24.44 15.11 3.51
CA LEU A 300 -25.73 14.78 4.11
C LEU A 300 -26.77 15.93 3.99
N ASP A 301 -26.37 17.09 3.49
CA ASP A 301 -27.26 18.21 3.26
C ASP A 301 -28.10 17.97 2.01
N MET A 302 -29.41 17.78 2.20
CA MET A 302 -30.35 17.54 1.12
C MET A 302 -30.53 18.74 0.16
N SER A 303 -30.06 19.92 0.53
CA SER A 303 -30.04 21.10 -0.35
C SER A 303 -28.80 21.17 -1.23
N THR A 304 -27.78 20.37 -0.95
CA THR A 304 -26.55 20.30 -1.74
C THR A 304 -26.81 19.50 -3.01
N CYS A 305 -26.67 20.14 -4.17
CA CYS A 305 -26.72 19.46 -5.47
C CYS A 305 -25.41 18.73 -5.73
N LEU A 306 -25.43 17.40 -5.65
CA LEU A 306 -24.29 16.54 -5.97
C LEU A 306 -24.33 16.18 -7.46
N LEU A 307 -23.29 16.53 -8.20
CA LEU A 307 -23.05 15.98 -9.53
C LEU A 307 -22.46 14.59 -9.35
N TYR A 308 -23.19 13.60 -9.83
CA TYR A 308 -22.77 12.21 -9.80
C TYR A 308 -22.11 11.85 -11.13
N THR A 309 -20.84 11.42 -11.09
CA THR A 309 -20.11 10.96 -12.25
C THR A 309 -19.67 9.51 -12.03
N SER A 310 -20.41 8.57 -12.61
CA SER A 310 -20.01 7.17 -12.66
C SER A 310 -19.15 6.84 -13.88
N ASP A 311 -19.21 7.70 -14.90
CA ASP A 311 -18.53 7.52 -16.18
C ASP A 311 -18.22 8.89 -16.80
N ALA A 312 -17.15 8.99 -17.58
CA ALA A 312 -16.78 10.20 -18.32
C ALA A 312 -17.88 10.67 -19.30
N ALA A 313 -18.81 9.78 -19.69
CA ALA A 313 -19.98 10.12 -20.50
C ALA A 313 -21.04 10.91 -19.72
N ASP A 314 -21.05 10.81 -18.39
CA ASP A 314 -22.03 11.48 -17.52
C ASP A 314 -21.61 12.91 -17.14
N GLU A 315 -20.37 13.33 -17.44
CA GLU A 315 -19.91 14.71 -17.21
C GLU A 315 -20.80 15.77 -17.89
N TYR A 316 -21.55 15.38 -18.92
CA TYR A 316 -22.42 16.26 -19.68
C TYR A 316 -23.92 16.11 -19.35
N ASN A 317 -24.31 15.19 -18.50
CA ASN A 317 -25.68 15.04 -18.03
C ASN A 317 -25.75 15.30 -16.52
N PRO A 318 -25.93 16.55 -16.07
CA PRO A 318 -26.26 16.79 -14.69
C PRO A 318 -27.59 16.08 -14.39
N VAL A 319 -27.56 15.09 -13.51
CA VAL A 319 -28.81 14.58 -12.94
C VAL A 319 -29.42 15.74 -12.19
N LEU A 320 -30.39 16.36 -12.83
CA LEU A 320 -31.25 17.37 -12.18
C LEU A 320 -31.81 16.68 -10.93
N GLY A 321 -31.45 17.23 -9.77
CA GLY A 321 -31.89 16.73 -8.50
C GLY A 321 -33.39 16.49 -8.52
N TRP A 322 -33.84 15.54 -7.78
CA TRP A 322 -35.23 15.29 -7.45
C TRP A 322 -35.84 16.56 -6.84
N GLY A 323 -36.15 17.53 -7.68
CA GLY A 323 -37.05 18.58 -7.37
C GLY A 323 -38.45 17.97 -7.42
N GLY A 324 -38.97 17.67 -6.26
CA GLY A 324 -40.35 17.26 -6.14
C GLY A 324 -41.24 18.27 -6.81
N ALA A 325 -41.96 17.85 -7.87
CA ALA A 325 -43.16 18.48 -8.27
C ALA A 325 -44.21 18.15 -7.23
N GLY A 326 -44.71 19.18 -6.57
CA GLY A 326 -45.88 19.13 -5.72
C GLY A 326 -47.15 18.76 -6.46
#